data_7b92cd2eba8123d29b28366f33387085
#
_entry.id   7b92cd2eba8123d29b28366f33387085
#
_cell.length_a   1.000
_cell.length_b   1.000
_cell.length_c   1.000
_cell.angle_alpha   90.00
_cell.angle_beta   90.00
_cell.angle_gamma   90.00
#
_symmetry.space_group_name_H-M   'P 1'
#
loop_
_entity.id
_entity.type
_entity.pdbx_description
1 polymer ?
#
loop_
_entity_poly.entity_id
_entity_poly.type
_entity_poly.pdbx_seq_one_letter_code
_entity_poly.pdbx_strand_id
1 'polypeptide(L)'
;MNALFVINDRADVAMLLDAAVHLGQDDLPPTAARRIMAQESIIGFSTHNEAQLRAGDQEPVDYLAIGPIFATGSKQNPDPVVGLEELRRLRALTKKPLVAIGGITRATASSVLQAGADMVAVIGDLYPEPCTKSALRARTEEWVSICR
;
A
#
# COMPACT_ATOMS: atom_id res chain seq x y z
N MET A 1 7.47 6.21 18.47
CA MET A 1 6.73 5.48 17.44
C MET A 1 7.77 4.87 16.50
N ASN A 2 7.80 3.55 16.37
CA ASN A 2 8.72 2.89 15.44
C ASN A 2 8.02 2.83 14.08
N ALA A 3 8.58 3.53 13.08
CA ALA A 3 8.08 3.46 11.71
C ALA A 3 8.79 2.32 10.97
N LEU A 4 8.04 1.52 10.23
CA LEU A 4 8.60 0.56 9.29
C LEU A 4 9.10 1.32 8.04
N PHE A 5 10.35 1.09 7.68
CA PHE A 5 10.93 1.63 6.45
C PHE A 5 10.78 0.60 5.33
N VAL A 6 10.13 0.98 4.24
CA VAL A 6 9.84 0.10 3.10
C VAL A 6 10.46 0.69 1.84
N ILE A 7 11.29 -0.07 1.16
CA ILE A 7 11.88 0.27 -0.15
C ILE A 7 10.91 -0.17 -1.25
N ASN A 8 10.64 0.72 -2.19
CA ASN A 8 9.78 0.41 -3.33
C ASN A 8 10.60 -0.20 -4.48
N ASP A 9 10.13 -1.31 -5.07
CA ASP A 9 10.63 -2.03 -6.24
C ASP A 9 12.01 -2.70 -6.07
N ARG A 10 12.93 -2.11 -5.33
CA ARG A 10 14.34 -2.47 -5.26
C ARG A 10 14.65 -3.42 -4.09
N ALA A 11 14.36 -4.72 -4.29
CA ALA A 11 14.66 -5.76 -3.29
C ALA A 11 16.16 -5.87 -2.96
N ASP A 12 17.05 -5.59 -3.92
CA ASP A 12 18.48 -5.53 -3.73
C ASP A 12 18.90 -4.40 -2.76
N VAL A 13 18.27 -3.23 -2.88
CA VAL A 13 18.51 -2.10 -1.95
C VAL A 13 17.91 -2.40 -0.57
N ALA A 14 16.70 -2.98 -0.54
CA ALA A 14 16.06 -3.36 0.71
C ALA A 14 16.93 -4.36 1.50
N MET A 15 17.48 -5.37 0.82
CA MET A 15 18.41 -6.34 1.41
C MET A 15 19.66 -5.67 2.01
N LEU A 16 20.27 -4.72 1.31
CA LEU A 16 21.48 -4.01 1.78
C LEU A 16 21.19 -3.13 3.00
N LEU A 17 19.98 -2.63 3.15
CA LEU A 17 19.56 -1.73 4.24
C LEU A 17 18.85 -2.46 5.39
N ASP A 18 18.69 -3.78 5.29
CA ASP A 18 17.87 -4.58 6.22
C ASP A 18 16.45 -3.97 6.38
N ALA A 19 15.88 -3.54 5.27
CA ALA A 19 14.59 -2.88 5.19
C ALA A 19 13.52 -3.81 4.60
N ALA A 20 12.24 -3.45 4.81
CA ALA A 20 11.13 -4.07 4.09
C ALA A 20 11.14 -3.69 2.60
N VAL A 21 10.47 -4.47 1.76
CA VAL A 21 10.29 -4.16 0.34
C VAL A 21 8.83 -4.20 -0.06
N HIS A 22 8.45 -3.34 -0.98
CA HIS A 22 7.16 -3.39 -1.68
C HIS A 22 7.40 -3.59 -3.18
N LEU A 23 6.75 -4.59 -3.77
CA LEU A 23 6.94 -5.01 -5.15
C LEU A 23 5.65 -4.83 -5.96
N GLY A 24 5.79 -4.41 -7.21
CA GLY A 24 4.72 -4.35 -8.20
C GLY A 24 4.69 -5.61 -9.08
N GLN A 25 3.77 -5.62 -10.04
CA GLN A 25 3.54 -6.77 -10.94
C GLN A 25 4.70 -7.02 -11.92
N ASP A 26 5.45 -5.96 -12.25
CA ASP A 26 6.55 -5.99 -13.22
C ASP A 26 7.94 -6.04 -12.54
N ASP A 27 7.97 -6.08 -11.20
CA ASP A 27 9.20 -6.13 -10.42
C ASP A 27 9.70 -7.57 -10.20
N LEU A 28 10.73 -7.70 -9.36
CA LEU A 28 11.24 -9.01 -8.97
C LEU A 28 10.11 -9.85 -8.35
N PRO A 29 9.81 -11.05 -8.84
CA PRO A 29 8.75 -11.89 -8.26
C PRO A 29 8.92 -12.10 -6.76
N PRO A 30 7.84 -12.08 -5.95
CA PRO A 30 7.92 -12.23 -4.49
C PRO A 30 8.66 -13.48 -4.03
N THR A 31 8.51 -14.60 -4.73
CA THR A 31 9.25 -15.84 -4.48
C THR A 31 10.76 -15.67 -4.66
N ALA A 32 11.21 -14.85 -5.63
CA ALA A 32 12.63 -14.56 -5.83
C ALA A 32 13.14 -13.56 -4.76
N ALA A 33 12.35 -12.53 -4.43
CA ALA A 33 12.69 -11.59 -3.35
C ALA A 33 12.84 -12.32 -2.01
N ARG A 34 11.94 -13.24 -1.67
CA ARG A 34 12.01 -14.02 -0.42
C ARG A 34 13.29 -14.88 -0.32
N ARG A 35 13.89 -15.28 -1.44
CA ARG A 35 15.15 -16.06 -1.45
C ARG A 35 16.39 -15.23 -1.14
N ILE A 36 16.37 -13.93 -1.43
CA ILE A 36 17.52 -13.05 -1.23
C ILE A 36 17.40 -12.20 0.04
N MET A 37 16.19 -11.97 0.54
CA MET A 37 15.94 -11.20 1.76
C MET A 37 16.01 -12.09 3.00
N ALA A 38 16.23 -11.49 4.15
CA ALA A 38 16.15 -12.19 5.44
C ALA A 38 14.75 -12.79 5.64
N GLN A 39 14.66 -13.89 6.39
CA GLN A 39 13.41 -14.62 6.58
C GLN A 39 12.32 -13.76 7.23
N GLU A 40 12.72 -12.85 8.12
CA GLU A 40 11.83 -11.95 8.86
C GLU A 40 11.54 -10.64 8.11
N SER A 41 12.18 -10.41 6.95
CA SER A 41 11.93 -9.19 6.16
C SER A 41 10.50 -9.15 5.66
N ILE A 42 9.86 -7.99 5.80
CA ILE A 42 8.49 -7.79 5.32
C ILE A 42 8.50 -7.54 3.82
N ILE A 43 7.69 -8.29 3.09
CA ILE A 43 7.47 -8.14 1.65
C ILE A 43 6.01 -7.79 1.41
N GLY A 44 5.76 -6.64 0.77
CA GLY A 44 4.45 -6.25 0.26
C GLY A 44 4.34 -6.48 -1.24
N PHE A 45 3.11 -6.66 -1.73
CA PHE A 45 2.86 -6.88 -3.14
C PHE A 45 1.63 -6.13 -3.63
N SER A 46 1.79 -5.37 -4.72
CA SER A 46 0.73 -4.61 -5.37
C SER A 46 -0.19 -5.49 -6.21
N THR A 47 -1.49 -5.26 -6.11
CA THR A 47 -2.52 -5.88 -6.93
C THR A 47 -3.54 -4.84 -7.40
N HIS A 48 -4.21 -5.08 -8.53
CA HIS A 48 -5.10 -4.11 -9.17
C HIS A 48 -6.49 -4.69 -9.50
N ASN A 49 -6.66 -6.01 -9.35
CA ASN A 49 -7.90 -6.72 -9.64
C ASN A 49 -7.96 -8.05 -8.88
N GLU A 50 -9.11 -8.74 -8.98
CA GLU A 50 -9.33 -10.01 -8.31
C GLU A 50 -8.31 -11.09 -8.69
N ALA A 51 -7.98 -11.22 -9.97
CA ALA A 51 -7.08 -12.26 -10.43
C ALA A 51 -5.68 -12.09 -9.82
N GLN A 52 -5.16 -10.85 -9.81
CA GLN A 52 -3.88 -10.52 -9.19
C GLN A 52 -3.94 -10.68 -7.65
N LEU A 53 -5.04 -10.31 -7.01
CA LEU A 53 -5.20 -10.48 -5.56
C LEU A 53 -5.15 -11.97 -5.17
N ARG A 54 -5.88 -12.82 -5.89
CA ARG A 54 -5.86 -14.27 -5.66
C ARG A 54 -4.49 -14.89 -5.89
N ALA A 55 -3.80 -14.47 -6.95
CA ALA A 55 -2.43 -14.91 -7.22
C ALA A 55 -1.47 -14.44 -6.12
N GLY A 56 -1.52 -13.16 -5.75
CA GLY A 56 -0.69 -12.58 -4.69
C GLY A 56 -0.95 -13.19 -3.31
N ASP A 57 -2.17 -13.65 -3.03
CA ASP A 57 -2.49 -14.34 -1.76
C ASP A 57 -1.72 -15.66 -1.60
N GLN A 58 -1.35 -16.31 -2.72
CA GLN A 58 -0.55 -17.54 -2.73
C GLN A 58 0.96 -17.28 -2.70
N GLU A 59 1.40 -16.03 -2.90
CA GLU A 59 2.80 -15.66 -2.87
C GLU A 59 3.33 -15.52 -1.43
N PRO A 60 4.65 -15.70 -1.19
CA PRO A 60 5.28 -15.56 0.12
C PRO A 60 5.45 -14.09 0.52
N VAL A 61 4.34 -13.36 0.58
CA VAL A 61 4.27 -11.94 0.96
C VAL A 61 3.54 -11.76 2.28
N ASP A 62 3.88 -10.71 3.00
CA ASP A 62 3.35 -10.42 4.33
C ASP A 62 2.12 -9.52 4.28
N TYR A 63 1.97 -8.73 3.22
CA TYR A 63 0.76 -7.94 2.97
C TYR A 63 0.51 -7.75 1.47
N LEU A 64 -0.73 -7.48 1.13
CA LEU A 64 -1.16 -7.14 -0.22
C LEU A 64 -1.59 -5.67 -0.26
N ALA A 65 -1.29 -4.99 -1.37
CA ALA A 65 -1.86 -3.68 -1.66
C ALA A 65 -2.87 -3.81 -2.80
N ILE A 66 -3.98 -3.11 -2.70
CA ILE A 66 -5.04 -3.07 -3.71
C ILE A 66 -5.32 -1.62 -4.13
N GLY A 67 -5.36 -1.37 -5.42
CA GLY A 67 -5.69 -0.05 -5.96
C GLY A 67 -5.48 0.09 -7.46
N PRO A 68 -5.85 1.26 -7.99
CA PRO A 68 -6.24 2.46 -7.25
C PRO A 68 -7.70 2.40 -6.76
N ILE A 69 -7.95 2.82 -5.51
CA ILE A 69 -9.31 2.85 -4.96
C ILE A 69 -10.14 3.97 -5.58
N PHE A 70 -9.53 5.12 -5.82
CA PHE A 70 -10.12 6.27 -6.51
C PHE A 70 -9.19 6.73 -7.63
N ALA A 71 -9.71 7.56 -8.54
CA ALA A 71 -8.90 8.16 -9.59
C ALA A 71 -7.68 8.90 -8.99
N THR A 72 -6.52 8.73 -9.59
CA THR A 72 -5.25 9.31 -9.13
C THR A 72 -4.39 9.76 -10.30
N GLY A 73 -3.67 10.86 -10.12
CA GLY A 73 -2.66 11.35 -11.06
C GLY A 73 -1.23 10.96 -10.70
N SER A 74 -1.02 10.13 -9.67
CA SER A 74 0.32 9.76 -9.19
C SER A 74 1.05 8.77 -10.12
N LYS A 75 0.32 8.08 -11.02
CA LYS A 75 0.86 7.14 -12.00
C LYS A 75 0.48 7.61 -13.40
N GLN A 76 1.40 7.58 -14.37
CA GLN A 76 1.15 8.04 -15.75
C GLN A 76 0.06 7.22 -16.46
N ASN A 77 0.04 5.90 -16.22
CA ASN A 77 -0.97 4.98 -16.73
C ASN A 77 -1.60 4.25 -15.54
N PRO A 78 -2.59 4.84 -14.88
CA PRO A 78 -3.23 4.18 -13.74
C PRO A 78 -4.07 2.99 -14.21
N ASP A 79 -4.06 1.94 -13.41
CA ASP A 79 -4.97 0.81 -13.57
C ASP A 79 -6.43 1.26 -13.36
N PRO A 80 -7.42 0.48 -13.81
CA PRO A 80 -8.83 0.78 -13.57
C PRO A 80 -9.15 0.96 -12.08
N VAL A 81 -10.03 1.93 -11.78
CA VAL A 81 -10.44 2.21 -10.40
C VAL A 81 -11.17 1.01 -9.80
N VAL A 82 -10.73 0.56 -8.63
CA VAL A 82 -11.33 -0.54 -7.87
C VAL A 82 -12.64 -0.10 -7.21
N GLY A 83 -12.64 1.03 -6.52
CA GLY A 83 -13.81 1.53 -5.79
C GLY A 83 -14.09 0.78 -4.48
N LEU A 84 -14.99 1.35 -3.66
CA LEU A 84 -15.27 0.82 -2.32
C LEU A 84 -16.05 -0.50 -2.33
N GLU A 85 -16.97 -0.68 -3.26
CA GLU A 85 -17.77 -1.90 -3.32
C GLU A 85 -16.92 -3.10 -3.71
N GLU A 86 -16.08 -2.92 -4.71
CA GLU A 86 -15.15 -3.96 -5.12
C GLU A 86 -14.11 -4.25 -4.02
N LEU A 87 -13.62 -3.22 -3.31
CA LEU A 87 -12.75 -3.42 -2.16
C LEU A 87 -13.40 -4.32 -1.10
N ARG A 88 -14.69 -4.10 -0.74
CA ARG A 88 -15.42 -4.96 0.20
C ARG A 88 -15.48 -6.41 -0.29
N ARG A 89 -15.74 -6.60 -1.56
CA ARG A 89 -15.80 -7.92 -2.18
C ARG A 89 -14.44 -8.62 -2.15
N LEU A 90 -13.39 -7.90 -2.53
CA LEU A 90 -12.02 -8.41 -2.59
C LEU A 90 -11.45 -8.72 -1.21
N ARG A 91 -11.81 -7.96 -0.17
CA ARG A 91 -11.38 -8.24 1.21
C ARG A 91 -11.71 -9.67 1.66
N ALA A 92 -12.82 -10.22 1.23
CA ALA A 92 -13.23 -11.58 1.58
C ALA A 92 -12.35 -12.69 0.96
N LEU A 93 -11.50 -12.35 -0.01
CA LEU A 93 -10.66 -13.29 -0.76
C LEU A 93 -9.28 -13.53 -0.15
N THR A 94 -8.87 -12.73 0.83
CA THR A 94 -7.57 -12.85 1.49
C THR A 94 -7.69 -12.68 3.00
N LYS A 95 -6.81 -13.33 3.74
CA LYS A 95 -6.62 -13.09 5.18
C LYS A 95 -5.37 -12.27 5.48
N LYS A 96 -4.54 -12.00 4.47
CA LYS A 96 -3.35 -11.16 4.63
C LYS A 96 -3.77 -9.72 4.94
N PRO A 97 -2.93 -8.95 5.64
CA PRO A 97 -3.12 -7.51 5.77
C PRO A 97 -3.32 -6.87 4.40
N LEU A 98 -4.36 -6.05 4.24
CA LEU A 98 -4.74 -5.42 2.98
C LEU A 98 -4.57 -3.91 3.07
N VAL A 99 -3.66 -3.37 2.28
CA VAL A 99 -3.38 -1.94 2.15
C VAL A 99 -4.14 -1.39 0.96
N ALA A 100 -5.01 -0.42 1.18
CA ALA A 100 -5.67 0.29 0.09
C ALA A 100 -4.84 1.51 -0.34
N ILE A 101 -4.68 1.71 -1.66
CA ILE A 101 -3.90 2.80 -2.24
C ILE A 101 -4.61 3.44 -3.42
N GLY A 102 -4.25 4.68 -3.75
CA GLY A 102 -4.68 5.41 -4.95
C GLY A 102 -5.88 6.33 -4.70
N GLY A 103 -5.64 7.64 -4.84
CA GLY A 103 -6.64 8.69 -4.73
C GLY A 103 -7.29 8.85 -3.36
N ILE A 104 -6.75 8.22 -2.32
CA ILE A 104 -7.29 8.29 -0.96
C ILE A 104 -6.92 9.63 -0.33
N THR A 105 -7.91 10.27 0.27
CA THR A 105 -7.79 11.53 0.99
C THR A 105 -8.27 11.37 2.43
N ARG A 106 -8.00 12.35 3.30
CA ARG A 106 -8.53 12.38 4.69
C ARG A 106 -10.05 12.28 4.73
N ALA A 107 -10.74 12.83 3.74
CA ALA A 107 -12.20 12.77 3.66
C ALA A 107 -12.73 11.36 3.32
N THR A 108 -11.93 10.56 2.62
CA THR A 108 -12.34 9.22 2.14
C THR A 108 -11.73 8.06 2.92
N ALA A 109 -10.68 8.31 3.71
CA ALA A 109 -9.92 7.26 4.41
C ALA A 109 -10.81 6.39 5.31
N SER A 110 -11.70 7.00 6.10
CA SER A 110 -12.60 6.25 7.00
C SER A 110 -13.51 5.29 6.21
N SER A 111 -14.03 5.70 5.05
CA SER A 111 -14.87 4.81 4.23
C SER A 111 -14.07 3.66 3.60
N VAL A 112 -12.79 3.89 3.30
CA VAL A 112 -11.88 2.84 2.79
C VAL A 112 -11.60 1.80 3.89
N LEU A 113 -11.30 2.24 5.10
CA LEU A 113 -11.11 1.35 6.25
C LEU A 113 -12.39 0.57 6.57
N GLN A 114 -13.56 1.21 6.56
CA GLN A 114 -14.87 0.57 6.74
C GLN A 114 -15.20 -0.42 5.60
N ALA A 115 -14.63 -0.23 4.42
CA ALA A 115 -14.76 -1.17 3.31
C ALA A 115 -13.87 -2.41 3.47
N GLY A 116 -13.04 -2.48 4.51
CA GLY A 116 -12.28 -3.67 4.91
C GLY A 116 -10.78 -3.59 4.64
N ALA A 117 -10.24 -2.44 4.25
CA ALA A 117 -8.79 -2.24 4.26
C ALA A 117 -8.28 -2.19 5.71
N ASP A 118 -7.16 -2.85 5.99
CA ASP A 118 -6.49 -2.78 7.29
C ASP A 118 -5.66 -1.49 7.42
N MET A 119 -5.16 -0.98 6.28
CA MET A 119 -4.33 0.21 6.21
C MET A 119 -4.61 1.00 4.92
N VAL A 120 -4.22 2.28 4.92
CA VAL A 120 -4.25 3.13 3.72
C VAL A 120 -2.85 3.66 3.40
N ALA A 121 -2.51 3.68 2.12
CA ALA A 121 -1.31 4.33 1.61
C ALA A 121 -1.69 5.62 0.88
N VAL A 122 -1.03 6.71 1.22
CA VAL A 122 -1.34 8.05 0.70
C VAL A 122 -0.08 8.78 0.25
N ILE A 123 -0.20 9.54 -0.83
CA ILE A 123 0.87 10.37 -1.36
C ILE A 123 0.39 11.82 -1.44
N GLY A 124 -0.52 12.13 -2.34
CA GLY A 124 -0.91 13.51 -2.66
C GLY A 124 -1.51 14.27 -1.49
N ASP A 125 -2.42 13.65 -0.75
CA ASP A 125 -3.07 14.33 0.39
C ASP A 125 -2.16 14.49 1.63
N LEU A 126 -0.97 13.89 1.61
CA LEU A 126 0.01 14.08 2.69
C LEU A 126 0.71 15.44 2.61
N TYR A 127 0.82 16.01 1.41
CA TYR A 127 1.55 17.27 1.18
C TYR A 127 0.58 18.47 1.18
N PRO A 128 0.63 19.35 2.21
CA PRO A 128 -0.16 20.57 2.22
C PRO A 128 0.42 21.64 1.28
N GLU A 129 -0.41 22.57 0.84
CA GLU A 129 0.05 23.79 0.15
C GLU A 129 -0.28 25.03 1.01
N PRO A 130 0.74 25.82 1.39
CA PRO A 130 2.18 25.61 1.16
C PRO A 130 2.74 24.48 2.02
N CYS A 131 3.73 23.73 1.48
CA CYS A 131 4.37 22.63 2.18
C CYS A 131 5.46 23.17 3.14
N THR A 132 5.04 23.62 4.31
CA THR A 132 5.94 24.02 5.41
C THR A 132 6.08 22.86 6.40
N LYS A 133 7.16 22.89 7.21
CA LYS A 133 7.38 21.88 8.27
C LYS A 133 6.21 21.81 9.26
N SER A 134 5.65 22.95 9.65
CA SER A 134 4.51 23.00 10.56
C SER A 134 3.22 22.46 9.92
N ALA A 135 2.96 22.84 8.67
CA ALA A 135 1.79 22.36 7.94
C ALA A 135 1.86 20.85 7.67
N LEU A 136 3.05 20.33 7.30
CA LEU A 136 3.25 18.91 7.12
C LEU A 136 3.07 18.12 8.41
N ARG A 137 3.57 18.65 9.53
CA ARG A 137 3.36 18.04 10.85
C ARG A 137 1.89 17.98 11.22
N ALA A 138 1.16 19.09 11.09
CA ALA A 138 -0.28 19.13 11.35
C ALA A 138 -1.04 18.13 10.46
N ARG A 139 -0.71 18.08 9.16
CA ARG A 139 -1.30 17.13 8.22
C ARG A 139 -1.04 15.66 8.62
N THR A 140 0.17 15.36 9.09
CA THR A 140 0.52 14.02 9.58
C THR A 140 -0.25 13.67 10.86
N GLU A 141 -0.42 14.63 11.78
CA GLU A 141 -1.21 14.43 13.00
C GLU A 141 -2.69 14.17 12.68
N GLU A 142 -3.28 14.87 11.71
CA GLU A 142 -4.63 14.60 11.20
C GLU A 142 -4.74 13.15 10.66
N TRP A 143 -3.80 12.72 9.80
CA TRP A 143 -3.77 11.35 9.28
C TRP A 143 -3.67 10.29 10.37
N VAL A 144 -2.79 10.49 11.35
CA VAL A 144 -2.64 9.58 12.49
C VAL A 144 -3.94 9.49 13.29
N SER A 145 -4.70 10.58 13.40
CA SER A 145 -6.00 10.60 14.09
C SER A 145 -7.09 9.82 13.34
N ILE A 146 -7.07 9.84 12.00
CA ILE A 146 -8.04 9.12 11.18
C ILE A 146 -7.79 7.61 11.20
N CYS A 147 -6.51 7.19 11.29
CA CYS A 147 -6.11 5.78 11.22
C CYS A 147 -6.07 5.07 12.61
N ARG A 148 -6.52 5.72 13.67
CA ARG A 148 -6.64 5.14 15.01
C ARG A 148 -8.02 4.58 15.27
#